data_6fa5436cc32c554ec00f56a95e641088
#
_entry.id   6fa5436cc32c554ec00f56a95e641088
#
_cell.length_a   1.000
_cell.length_b   1.000
_cell.length_c   1.000
_cell.angle_alpha   90.00
_cell.angle_beta   90.00
_cell.angle_gamma   90.00
#
_symmetry.space_group_name_H-M   'P 1'
#
loop_
_entity.id
_entity.type
_entity.pdbx_description
1 polymer ?
#
loop_
_entity_poly.entity_id
_entity_poly.type
_entity_poly.pdbx_seq_one_letter_code
_entity_poly.pdbx_strand_id
1 'polypeptide(L)'
;MSIERMIKPDNWSSLLFYEKIKLYGEQLTSEHAKYADKLVAKELAKAQCPELEIPRVVRVLADYKDLRQEDINPNHILKSAHGSKWNNDFSRMSILRIINKKLIHWNQKYKSYSIEKHYSFIEPRFFIEDKIQDRLLDKTGDAIVYMIRCLNGEPISIGVKLGNKQNNYNLKWVESPNLPKYRLSIFIQKPPDLDKMLEFAAKLSAPFEFVRVDFYLSPDKIYFSEYTFTPSGGFISFSGNVNLEKELGDKWL
;
A
#
# COMPACT_ATOMS: atom_id res chain seq x y z
N MET A 1 -21.27 -3.66 5.92
CA MET A 1 -20.87 -4.25 7.22
C MET A 1 -19.78 -3.36 7.78
N SER A 2 -19.91 -2.87 9.00
CA SER A 2 -18.85 -2.14 9.69
C SER A 2 -17.87 -3.16 10.28
N ILE A 3 -16.60 -2.95 10.02
CA ILE A 3 -15.54 -3.72 10.69
C ILE A 3 -15.53 -3.30 12.17
N GLU A 4 -15.39 -4.27 13.08
CA GLU A 4 -15.33 -3.98 14.51
C GLU A 4 -14.19 -3.02 14.82
N ARG A 5 -14.47 -2.04 15.69
CA ARG A 5 -13.44 -1.11 16.17
C ARG A 5 -12.52 -1.81 17.15
N MET A 6 -11.26 -1.38 17.15
CA MET A 6 -10.28 -1.92 18.08
C MET A 6 -10.60 -1.55 19.54
N ILE A 7 -10.16 -2.42 20.44
CA ILE A 7 -10.14 -2.15 21.90
C ILE A 7 -8.86 -1.36 22.21
N LYS A 8 -9.02 -0.15 22.73
CA LYS A 8 -7.92 0.74 23.11
C LYS A 8 -7.52 0.56 24.55
N PRO A 9 -6.23 0.46 24.88
CA PRO A 9 -5.77 0.44 26.26
C PRO A 9 -5.89 1.83 26.92
N ASP A 10 -5.87 1.89 28.25
CA ASP A 10 -6.04 3.14 29.02
C ASP A 10 -5.00 4.21 28.68
N ASN A 11 -3.78 3.80 28.31
CA ASN A 11 -2.71 4.72 27.94
C ASN A 11 -2.72 5.12 26.45
N TRP A 12 -3.79 4.83 25.70
CA TRP A 12 -3.88 5.06 24.25
C TRP A 12 -3.49 6.48 23.81
N SER A 13 -3.96 7.50 24.57
CA SER A 13 -3.70 8.90 24.24
C SER A 13 -2.22 9.30 24.29
N SER A 14 -1.40 8.57 25.06
CA SER A 14 0.04 8.85 25.18
C SER A 14 0.92 8.12 24.18
N LEU A 15 0.36 7.18 23.42
CA LEU A 15 1.12 6.37 22.47
C LEU A 15 1.45 7.13 21.20
N LEU A 16 2.64 6.88 20.65
CA LEU A 16 3.06 7.33 19.34
C LEU A 16 2.29 6.58 18.24
N PHE A 17 2.23 7.16 17.05
CA PHE A 17 1.46 6.60 15.94
C PHE A 17 1.87 5.16 15.59
N TYR A 18 3.17 4.86 15.53
CA TYR A 18 3.63 3.50 15.25
C TYR A 18 3.24 2.49 16.35
N GLU A 19 3.18 2.92 17.61
CA GLU A 19 2.74 2.07 18.72
C GLU A 19 1.25 1.76 18.61
N LYS A 20 0.45 2.75 18.22
CA LYS A 20 -0.97 2.57 17.91
C LYS A 20 -1.18 1.63 16.73
N ILE A 21 -0.39 1.76 15.66
CA ILE A 21 -0.40 0.82 14.52
C ILE A 21 -0.08 -0.61 14.99
N LYS A 22 0.86 -0.77 15.89
CA LYS A 22 1.22 -2.09 16.42
C LYS A 22 0.06 -2.74 17.16
N LEU A 23 -0.57 -2.03 18.08
CA LEU A 23 -1.73 -2.53 18.82
C LEU A 23 -2.95 -2.78 17.92
N TYR A 24 -3.17 -1.92 16.93
CA TYR A 24 -4.19 -2.12 15.90
C TYR A 24 -3.92 -3.38 15.08
N GLY A 25 -2.68 -3.60 14.66
CA GLY A 25 -2.28 -4.77 13.89
C GLY A 25 -2.55 -6.10 14.60
N GLU A 26 -2.42 -6.12 15.94
CA GLU A 26 -2.71 -7.30 16.76
C GLU A 26 -4.21 -7.68 16.78
N GLN A 27 -5.08 -6.74 16.43
CA GLN A 27 -6.54 -6.93 16.43
C GLN A 27 -7.13 -7.09 15.02
N LEU A 28 -6.30 -7.08 13.98
CA LEU A 28 -6.76 -7.29 12.60
C LEU A 28 -7.31 -8.73 12.41
N THR A 29 -8.41 -8.83 11.70
CA THR A 29 -9.18 -10.04 11.50
C THR A 29 -9.19 -10.50 10.03
N SER A 30 -9.88 -11.60 9.74
CA SER A 30 -10.15 -12.05 8.37
C SER A 30 -10.93 -11.03 7.53
N GLU A 31 -11.72 -10.17 8.14
CA GLU A 31 -12.41 -9.09 7.40
C GLU A 31 -11.41 -8.08 6.84
N HIS A 32 -10.40 -7.69 7.62
CA HIS A 32 -9.31 -6.84 7.13
C HIS A 32 -8.49 -7.54 6.04
N ALA A 33 -8.32 -8.86 6.16
CA ALA A 33 -7.59 -9.66 5.17
C ALA A 33 -8.21 -9.59 3.78
N LYS A 34 -9.55 -9.49 3.65
CA LYS A 34 -10.23 -9.30 2.36
C LYS A 34 -9.74 -8.05 1.62
N TYR A 35 -9.52 -6.97 2.37
CA TYR A 35 -9.00 -5.71 1.80
C TYR A 35 -7.48 -5.72 1.63
N ALA A 36 -6.74 -6.53 2.39
CA ALA A 36 -5.30 -6.72 2.20
C ALA A 36 -4.96 -7.66 1.03
N ASP A 37 -5.90 -8.52 0.61
CA ASP A 37 -5.79 -9.33 -0.61
C ASP A 37 -5.83 -8.43 -1.85
N LYS A 38 -4.72 -8.32 -2.56
CA LYS A 38 -4.58 -7.36 -3.66
C LYS A 38 -5.52 -7.59 -4.85
N LEU A 39 -6.03 -8.81 -5.04
CA LEU A 39 -7.03 -9.07 -6.09
C LEU A 39 -8.41 -8.63 -5.62
N VAL A 40 -8.83 -9.09 -4.44
CA VAL A 40 -10.14 -8.74 -3.85
C VAL A 40 -10.24 -7.24 -3.57
N ALA A 41 -9.16 -6.63 -3.07
CA ALA A 41 -9.08 -5.19 -2.81
C ALA A 41 -9.41 -4.34 -4.04
N LYS A 42 -8.96 -4.76 -5.23
CA LYS A 42 -9.23 -4.07 -6.49
C LYS A 42 -10.72 -4.08 -6.85
N GLU A 43 -11.38 -5.21 -6.66
CA GLU A 43 -12.82 -5.37 -6.90
C GLU A 43 -13.63 -4.51 -5.92
N LEU A 44 -13.26 -4.56 -4.63
CA LEU A 44 -13.91 -3.76 -3.59
C LEU A 44 -13.71 -2.26 -3.80
N ALA A 45 -12.50 -1.83 -4.15
CA ALA A 45 -12.21 -0.42 -4.43
C ALA A 45 -13.00 0.08 -5.65
N LYS A 46 -13.08 -0.70 -6.72
CA LYS A 46 -13.86 -0.35 -7.93
C LYS A 46 -15.36 -0.30 -7.65
N ALA A 47 -15.87 -1.22 -6.84
CA ALA A 47 -17.28 -1.22 -6.44
C ALA A 47 -17.64 0.01 -5.59
N GLN A 48 -16.74 0.43 -4.71
CA GLN A 48 -16.94 1.59 -3.82
C GLN A 48 -16.71 2.95 -4.51
N CYS A 49 -15.77 2.99 -5.46
CA CYS A 49 -15.43 4.16 -6.25
C CYS A 49 -15.40 3.80 -7.74
N PRO A 50 -16.55 3.77 -8.44
CA PRO A 50 -16.61 3.36 -9.85
C PRO A 50 -15.77 4.20 -10.81
N GLU A 51 -15.53 5.47 -10.49
CA GLU A 51 -14.68 6.38 -11.26
C GLU A 51 -13.17 6.19 -11.03
N LEU A 52 -12.78 5.45 -9.98
CA LEU A 52 -11.37 5.16 -9.70
C LEU A 52 -10.86 4.07 -10.66
N GLU A 53 -9.69 4.31 -11.24
CA GLU A 53 -9.08 3.32 -12.12
C GLU A 53 -8.38 2.21 -11.33
N ILE A 54 -8.36 1.03 -11.93
CA ILE A 54 -7.68 -0.16 -11.38
C ILE A 54 -6.67 -0.64 -12.42
N PRO A 55 -5.39 -0.90 -12.06
CA PRO A 55 -4.45 -1.52 -13.00
C PRO A 55 -5.03 -2.82 -13.55
N ARG A 56 -5.02 -2.97 -14.88
CA ARG A 56 -5.58 -4.14 -15.53
C ARG A 56 -4.82 -5.40 -15.09
N VAL A 57 -5.55 -6.36 -14.53
CA VAL A 57 -5.03 -7.70 -14.29
C VAL A 57 -4.99 -8.44 -15.62
N VAL A 58 -3.79 -8.75 -16.07
CA VAL A 58 -3.54 -9.44 -17.35
C VAL A 58 -3.82 -10.93 -17.21
N ARG A 59 -3.36 -11.52 -16.10
CA ARG A 59 -3.54 -12.94 -15.82
C ARG A 59 -3.46 -13.21 -14.32
N VAL A 60 -4.34 -14.08 -13.84
CA VAL A 60 -4.22 -14.71 -12.52
C VAL A 60 -3.61 -16.09 -12.71
N LEU A 61 -2.58 -16.42 -11.96
CA LEU A 61 -1.96 -17.75 -11.97
C LEU A 61 -2.70 -18.64 -10.97
N ALA A 62 -3.25 -19.76 -11.43
CA ALA A 62 -3.92 -20.73 -10.59
C ALA A 62 -2.92 -21.49 -9.69
N ASP A 63 -1.71 -21.74 -10.20
CA ASP A 63 -0.57 -22.28 -9.46
C ASP A 63 0.68 -21.44 -9.76
N TYR A 64 1.63 -21.42 -8.85
CA TYR A 64 2.90 -20.71 -9.05
C TYR A 64 3.73 -21.28 -10.22
N LYS A 65 3.46 -22.53 -10.61
CA LYS A 65 4.10 -23.19 -11.76
C LYS A 65 3.53 -22.77 -13.13
N ASP A 66 2.40 -22.07 -13.11
CA ASP A 66 1.73 -21.67 -14.35
C ASP A 66 2.40 -20.49 -15.05
N LEU A 67 3.40 -19.86 -14.43
CA LEU A 67 4.15 -18.77 -15.06
C LEU A 67 4.96 -19.31 -16.24
N ARG A 68 4.76 -18.70 -17.40
CA ARG A 68 5.41 -19.07 -18.67
C ARG A 68 6.32 -17.97 -19.17
N GLN A 69 7.20 -18.31 -20.13
CA GLN A 69 8.08 -17.32 -20.76
C GLN A 69 7.29 -16.22 -21.50
N GLU A 70 6.16 -16.55 -22.08
CA GLU A 70 5.25 -15.63 -22.79
C GLU A 70 4.58 -14.60 -21.87
N ASP A 71 4.47 -14.89 -20.56
CA ASP A 71 3.94 -13.96 -19.56
C ASP A 71 4.92 -12.82 -19.25
N ILE A 72 6.21 -13.02 -19.56
CA ILE A 72 7.28 -12.09 -19.20
C ILE A 72 7.31 -10.95 -20.22
N ASN A 73 6.68 -9.83 -19.83
CA ASN A 73 6.62 -8.61 -20.61
C ASN A 73 7.14 -7.43 -19.77
N PRO A 74 8.06 -6.59 -20.27
CA PRO A 74 8.62 -5.47 -19.49
C PRO A 74 7.59 -4.43 -19.04
N ASN A 75 6.40 -4.41 -19.67
CA ASN A 75 5.30 -3.53 -19.27
C ASN A 75 4.40 -4.13 -18.18
N HIS A 76 4.74 -5.31 -17.68
CA HIS A 76 3.98 -5.99 -16.65
C HIS A 76 4.77 -6.17 -15.36
N ILE A 77 4.03 -6.38 -14.28
CA ILE A 77 4.57 -6.73 -12.97
C ILE A 77 3.83 -7.95 -12.43
N LEU A 78 4.59 -8.93 -11.95
CA LEU A 78 4.06 -10.08 -11.22
C LEU A 78 3.97 -9.72 -9.73
N LYS A 79 2.82 -9.98 -9.12
CA LYS A 79 2.56 -9.72 -7.69
C LYS A 79 1.96 -10.95 -7.01
N SER A 80 2.25 -11.10 -5.71
CA SER A 80 1.45 -11.96 -4.86
C SER A 80 0.23 -11.20 -4.32
N ALA A 81 -0.91 -11.85 -4.23
CA ALA A 81 -2.11 -11.27 -3.64
C ALA A 81 -2.03 -11.22 -2.10
N HIS A 82 -1.28 -12.13 -1.49
CA HIS A 82 -1.30 -12.53 -0.09
C HIS A 82 -0.08 -12.10 0.74
N GLY A 83 0.75 -11.18 0.26
CA GLY A 83 1.97 -10.81 0.98
C GLY A 83 2.42 -9.38 0.72
N SER A 84 3.36 -8.92 1.53
CA SER A 84 3.99 -7.61 1.40
C SER A 84 5.32 -7.74 0.66
N LYS A 85 5.62 -6.80 -0.25
CA LYS A 85 6.86 -6.73 -1.03
C LYS A 85 7.14 -7.93 -1.97
N TRP A 86 6.24 -8.87 -2.08
CA TRP A 86 6.34 -10.01 -3.00
C TRP A 86 5.85 -9.63 -4.40
N ASN A 87 6.75 -8.99 -5.13
CA ASN A 87 6.52 -8.59 -6.52
C ASN A 87 7.79 -8.76 -7.37
N ASN A 88 7.62 -8.86 -8.67
CA ASN A 88 8.70 -8.93 -9.64
C ASN A 88 8.38 -8.08 -10.86
N ASP A 89 9.12 -7.02 -11.05
CA ASP A 89 9.07 -6.20 -12.25
C ASP A 89 9.82 -6.92 -13.38
N PHE A 90 9.12 -7.27 -14.44
CA PHE A 90 9.70 -8.00 -15.56
C PHE A 90 10.68 -7.15 -16.38
N SER A 91 10.63 -5.82 -16.31
CA SER A 91 11.65 -4.98 -16.94
C SER A 91 13.01 -5.06 -16.24
N ARG A 92 13.02 -5.48 -14.95
CA ARG A 92 14.24 -5.61 -14.14
C ARG A 92 14.72 -7.04 -13.99
N MET A 93 13.79 -7.98 -13.96
CA MET A 93 14.08 -9.39 -13.82
C MET A 93 13.15 -10.20 -14.72
N SER A 94 13.69 -10.69 -15.83
CA SER A 94 12.97 -11.45 -16.88
C SER A 94 13.40 -12.91 -17.01
N ILE A 95 14.31 -13.38 -16.15
CA ILE A 95 14.81 -14.76 -16.19
C ILE A 95 13.81 -15.68 -15.49
N LEU A 96 13.03 -16.43 -16.24
CA LEU A 96 11.95 -17.31 -15.75
C LEU A 96 12.40 -18.22 -14.60
N ARG A 97 13.59 -18.85 -14.71
CA ARG A 97 14.13 -19.73 -13.66
C ARG A 97 14.33 -19.00 -12.32
N ILE A 98 14.74 -17.73 -12.36
CA ILE A 98 14.95 -16.92 -11.12
C ILE A 98 13.59 -16.53 -10.55
N ILE A 99 12.64 -16.14 -11.40
CA ILE A 99 11.30 -15.77 -10.96
C ILE A 99 10.59 -16.98 -10.34
N ASN A 100 10.70 -18.17 -10.95
CA ASN A 100 10.11 -19.39 -10.40
C ASN A 100 10.68 -19.74 -9.00
N LYS A 101 11.96 -19.51 -8.76
CA LYS A 101 12.53 -19.68 -7.41
C LYS A 101 11.89 -18.74 -6.38
N LYS A 102 11.61 -17.49 -6.77
CA LYS A 102 10.87 -16.54 -5.92
C LYS A 102 9.44 -17.03 -5.68
N LEU A 103 8.74 -17.48 -6.71
CA LEU A 103 7.37 -17.98 -6.59
C LEU A 103 7.26 -19.20 -5.68
N ILE A 104 8.20 -20.15 -5.74
CA ILE A 104 8.29 -21.28 -4.80
C ILE A 104 8.38 -20.77 -3.36
N HIS A 105 9.25 -19.77 -3.10
CA HIS A 105 9.39 -19.17 -1.77
C HIS A 105 8.12 -18.41 -1.35
N TRP A 106 7.44 -17.75 -2.28
CA TRP A 106 6.22 -16.97 -1.99
C TRP A 106 4.96 -17.84 -1.92
N ASN A 107 5.01 -19.08 -2.42
CA ASN A 107 3.86 -20.01 -2.43
C ASN A 107 3.64 -20.64 -1.05
N GLN A 108 3.48 -19.80 -0.06
CA GLN A 108 3.15 -20.18 1.31
C GLN A 108 2.30 -19.07 1.93
N LYS A 109 1.52 -19.39 2.96
CA LYS A 109 0.84 -18.35 3.72
C LYS A 109 1.88 -17.36 4.26
N TYR A 110 1.62 -16.08 4.05
CA TYR A 110 2.52 -15.06 4.54
C TYR A 110 2.57 -15.11 6.06
N LYS A 111 3.70 -15.56 6.58
CA LYS A 111 3.94 -15.65 8.01
C LYS A 111 4.58 -14.36 8.46
N SER A 112 3.79 -13.48 9.03
CA SER A 112 4.35 -12.42 9.83
C SER A 112 4.35 -12.89 11.29
N TYR A 113 5.53 -12.97 11.88
CA TYR A 113 5.70 -13.18 13.32
C TYR A 113 5.38 -11.91 14.11
N SER A 114 4.95 -10.86 13.41
CA SER A 114 4.58 -9.57 13.95
C SER A 114 3.07 -9.33 13.83
N ILE A 115 2.71 -8.08 13.89
CA ILE A 115 1.34 -7.56 13.78
C ILE A 115 0.67 -7.76 12.42
N GLU A 116 1.37 -8.29 11.41
CA GLU A 116 0.82 -8.49 10.05
C GLU A 116 0.08 -9.83 9.89
N LYS A 117 -0.39 -10.43 10.99
CA LYS A 117 -1.06 -11.75 10.98
C LYS A 117 -2.29 -11.84 10.07
N HIS A 118 -2.92 -10.71 9.75
CA HIS A 118 -4.08 -10.69 8.85
C HIS A 118 -3.75 -11.24 7.45
N TYR A 119 -2.52 -11.12 6.97
CA TYR A 119 -2.11 -11.75 5.71
C TYR A 119 -2.18 -13.29 5.76
N SER A 120 -2.09 -13.92 6.93
CA SER A 120 -2.16 -15.39 7.04
C SER A 120 -3.56 -15.96 6.73
N PHE A 121 -4.58 -15.11 6.72
CA PHE A 121 -5.94 -15.49 6.30
C PHE A 121 -6.12 -15.47 4.77
N ILE A 122 -5.13 -14.97 4.01
CA ILE A 122 -5.20 -14.87 2.55
C ILE A 122 -4.54 -16.11 1.95
N GLU A 123 -5.25 -16.82 1.07
CA GLU A 123 -4.68 -17.96 0.35
C GLU A 123 -3.65 -17.50 -0.70
N PRO A 124 -2.53 -18.23 -0.85
CA PRO A 124 -1.51 -17.92 -1.83
C PRO A 124 -2.06 -17.86 -3.25
N ARG A 125 -1.95 -16.68 -3.87
CA ARG A 125 -2.30 -16.46 -5.28
C ARG A 125 -1.33 -15.47 -5.89
N PHE A 126 -1.12 -15.59 -7.20
CA PHE A 126 -0.25 -14.70 -7.96
C PHE A 126 -1.00 -14.13 -9.15
N PHE A 127 -0.62 -12.94 -9.56
CA PHE A 127 -1.21 -12.31 -10.74
C PHE A 127 -0.21 -11.39 -11.42
N ILE A 128 -0.46 -11.19 -12.70
CA ILE A 128 0.29 -10.28 -13.55
C ILE A 128 -0.62 -9.11 -13.87
N GLU A 129 -0.12 -7.90 -13.69
CA GLU A 129 -0.86 -6.69 -14.02
C GLU A 129 -0.01 -5.73 -14.86
N ASP A 130 -0.68 -4.80 -15.53
CA ASP A 130 -0.03 -3.74 -16.27
C ASP A 130 0.72 -2.81 -15.28
N LYS A 131 1.92 -2.41 -15.66
CA LYS A 131 2.65 -1.34 -14.99
C LYS A 131 1.98 -0.01 -15.32
N ILE A 132 1.76 0.80 -14.29
CA ILE A 132 1.28 2.15 -14.50
C ILE A 132 2.46 3.04 -14.88
N GLN A 133 2.35 3.71 -16.01
CA GLN A 133 3.30 4.73 -16.41
C GLN A 133 3.07 5.98 -15.59
N ASP A 134 4.06 6.37 -14.81
CA ASP A 134 3.97 7.51 -13.92
C ASP A 134 3.95 8.84 -14.70
N ARG A 135 3.16 9.79 -14.18
CA ARG A 135 3.01 11.14 -14.74
C ARG A 135 4.32 11.93 -14.79
N LEU A 136 5.19 11.73 -13.80
CA LEU A 136 6.39 12.54 -13.61
C LEU A 136 7.68 11.83 -14.05
N LEU A 137 7.62 10.53 -14.31
CA LEU A 137 8.77 9.68 -14.52
C LEU A 137 8.70 8.97 -15.87
N ASP A 138 9.11 9.66 -16.90
CA ASP A 138 9.02 9.18 -18.29
C ASP A 138 9.70 7.83 -18.57
N LYS A 139 10.64 7.34 -17.76
CA LYS A 139 11.44 6.15 -18.15
C LYS A 139 12.06 5.36 -17.00
N THR A 140 11.78 5.60 -15.76
CA THR A 140 12.52 4.96 -14.66
C THR A 140 11.95 3.60 -14.22
N GLY A 141 10.84 3.16 -14.76
CA GLY A 141 10.24 1.87 -14.44
C GLY A 141 9.53 1.76 -13.09
N ASP A 142 9.74 2.66 -12.16
CA ASP A 142 9.01 2.73 -10.88
C ASP A 142 7.99 3.85 -10.91
N ALA A 143 6.73 3.53 -10.65
CA ALA A 143 5.73 4.55 -10.40
C ALA A 143 5.91 5.16 -8.99
N ILE A 144 5.63 6.45 -8.86
CA ILE A 144 5.49 7.10 -7.57
C ILE A 144 4.24 6.55 -6.89
N VAL A 145 4.38 6.17 -5.62
CA VAL A 145 3.25 5.72 -4.80
C VAL A 145 2.82 6.87 -3.90
N TYR A 146 1.57 7.28 -4.03
CA TYR A 146 0.93 8.24 -3.14
C TYR A 146 0.17 7.48 -2.06
N MET A 147 0.63 7.61 -0.82
CA MET A 147 0.16 6.85 0.33
C MET A 147 -0.66 7.76 1.24
N ILE A 148 -1.98 7.64 1.21
CA ILE A 148 -2.89 8.45 2.03
C ILE A 148 -3.23 7.68 3.29
N ARG A 149 -2.82 8.20 4.45
CA ARG A 149 -3.20 7.64 5.75
C ARG A 149 -4.52 8.23 6.17
N CYS A 150 -5.44 7.37 6.59
CA CYS A 150 -6.79 7.76 6.99
C CYS A 150 -7.13 7.20 8.38
N LEU A 151 -7.86 7.99 9.16
CA LEU A 151 -8.45 7.60 10.43
C LEU A 151 -9.96 7.79 10.33
N ASN A 152 -10.75 6.76 10.63
CA ASN A 152 -12.22 6.80 10.61
C ASN A 152 -12.81 7.42 9.32
N GLY A 153 -12.22 7.10 8.17
CA GLY A 153 -12.64 7.64 6.87
C GLY A 153 -12.04 9.03 6.54
N GLU A 154 -11.24 9.63 7.40
CA GLU A 154 -10.68 10.96 7.17
C GLU A 154 -9.18 10.87 6.83
N PRO A 155 -8.73 11.40 5.69
CA PRO A 155 -7.32 11.57 5.40
C PRO A 155 -6.61 12.42 6.45
N ILE A 156 -5.43 11.99 6.92
CA ILE A 156 -4.66 12.71 7.94
C ILE A 156 -3.25 13.08 7.51
N SER A 157 -2.67 12.35 6.57
CA SER A 157 -1.32 12.63 6.04
C SER A 157 -1.09 11.93 4.71
N ILE A 158 -0.12 12.44 3.95
CA ILE A 158 0.27 11.96 2.64
C ILE A 158 1.71 11.52 2.70
N GLY A 159 2.01 10.29 2.26
CA GLY A 159 3.36 9.85 1.96
C GLY A 159 3.55 9.77 0.45
N VAL A 160 4.73 10.16 -0.04
CA VAL A 160 5.09 10.02 -1.45
C VAL A 160 6.36 9.19 -1.52
N LYS A 161 6.30 8.04 -2.19
CA LYS A 161 7.36 7.04 -2.20
C LYS A 161 7.82 6.74 -3.61
N LEU A 162 9.14 6.67 -3.80
CA LEU A 162 9.78 6.17 -5.02
C LEU A 162 10.94 5.24 -4.62
N GLY A 163 10.85 3.98 -5.00
CA GLY A 163 11.79 2.96 -4.57
C GLY A 163 11.81 2.80 -3.05
N ASN A 164 12.96 3.03 -2.42
CA ASN A 164 13.14 2.96 -0.96
C ASN A 164 13.16 4.34 -0.27
N LYS A 165 12.89 5.41 -1.02
CA LYS A 165 12.86 6.79 -0.54
C LYS A 165 11.44 7.31 -0.41
N GLN A 166 11.21 8.20 0.55
CA GLN A 166 9.88 8.73 0.85
C GLN A 166 9.96 10.15 1.39
N ASN A 167 9.01 10.99 0.98
CA ASN A 167 8.69 12.25 1.65
C ASN A 167 7.29 12.15 2.28
N ASN A 168 7.04 12.95 3.31
CA ASN A 168 5.73 13.04 3.95
C ASN A 168 5.23 14.49 3.86
N TYR A 169 3.93 14.63 3.67
CA TYR A 169 3.24 15.91 3.52
C TYR A 169 1.98 15.93 4.38
N ASN A 170 1.59 17.11 4.83
CA ASN A 170 0.25 17.32 5.33
C ASN A 170 -0.75 17.44 4.15
N LEU A 171 -2.05 17.56 4.46
CA LEU A 171 -3.09 17.63 3.43
C LEU A 171 -3.02 18.91 2.56
N LYS A 172 -2.32 19.95 3.02
CA LYS A 172 -2.05 21.17 2.25
C LYS A 172 -0.77 21.08 1.40
N TRP A 173 -0.19 19.89 1.29
CA TRP A 173 1.07 19.63 0.57
C TRP A 173 2.30 20.33 1.17
N VAL A 174 2.29 20.61 2.48
CA VAL A 174 3.48 21.10 3.18
C VAL A 174 4.30 19.89 3.62
N GLU A 175 5.58 19.86 3.20
CA GLU A 175 6.48 18.74 3.52
C GLU A 175 6.84 18.72 5.00
N SER A 176 6.74 17.53 5.60
CA SER A 176 7.26 17.26 6.94
C SER A 176 8.70 16.78 6.83
N PRO A 177 9.66 17.38 7.59
CA PRO A 177 11.07 17.02 7.47
C PRO A 177 11.32 15.53 7.74
N ASN A 178 12.04 14.88 6.84
CA ASN A 178 12.55 13.52 7.00
C ASN A 178 14.07 13.55 7.19
N LEU A 179 14.62 12.46 7.78
CA LEU A 179 16.08 12.29 7.79
C LEU A 179 16.59 12.20 6.34
N PRO A 180 17.71 12.89 5.98
CA PRO A 180 18.18 13.01 4.61
C PRO A 180 18.35 11.69 3.87
N LYS A 181 18.82 10.63 4.56
CA LYS A 181 19.04 9.29 3.97
C LYS A 181 17.78 8.61 3.42
N TYR A 182 16.58 9.01 3.87
CA TYR A 182 15.29 8.45 3.46
C TYR A 182 14.51 9.37 2.54
N ARG A 183 14.97 10.62 2.39
CA ARG A 183 14.29 11.65 1.59
C ARG A 183 14.43 11.36 0.11
N LEU A 184 13.39 11.68 -0.66
CA LEU A 184 13.44 11.71 -2.11
C LEU A 184 14.48 12.73 -2.57
N SER A 185 15.26 12.36 -3.60
CA SER A 185 16.23 13.25 -4.24
C SER A 185 15.61 14.15 -5.31
N ILE A 186 14.32 13.93 -5.63
CA ILE A 186 13.58 14.69 -6.63
C ILE A 186 12.48 15.51 -5.94
N PHE A 187 12.21 16.67 -6.48
CA PHE A 187 11.10 17.50 -6.05
C PHE A 187 9.80 16.96 -6.67
N ILE A 188 8.80 16.68 -5.83
CA ILE A 188 7.48 16.26 -6.27
C ILE A 188 6.53 17.43 -6.11
N GLN A 189 6.04 17.97 -7.22
CA GLN A 189 5.01 18.99 -7.21
C GLN A 189 3.68 18.45 -6.64
N LYS A 190 2.87 19.35 -6.05
CA LYS A 190 1.50 19.02 -5.65
C LYS A 190 0.74 18.49 -6.88
N PRO A 191 0.22 17.27 -6.86
CA PRO A 191 -0.59 16.77 -7.96
C PRO A 191 -1.85 17.62 -8.13
N PRO A 192 -2.25 17.98 -9.36
CA PRO A 192 -3.49 18.71 -9.60
C PRO A 192 -4.72 17.94 -9.11
N ASP A 193 -4.64 16.59 -9.13
CA ASP A 193 -5.73 15.71 -8.71
C ASP A 193 -5.67 15.34 -7.22
N LEU A 194 -4.89 16.05 -6.41
CA LEU A 194 -4.75 15.72 -4.99
C LEU A 194 -6.09 15.69 -4.26
N ASP A 195 -6.94 16.69 -4.48
CA ASP A 195 -8.22 16.80 -3.80
C ASP A 195 -9.14 15.62 -4.17
N LYS A 196 -9.12 15.19 -5.43
CA LYS A 196 -9.84 13.99 -5.88
C LYS A 196 -9.27 12.69 -5.29
N MET A 197 -7.95 12.61 -5.17
CA MET A 197 -7.28 11.49 -4.51
C MET A 197 -7.64 11.40 -3.02
N LEU A 198 -7.72 12.53 -2.32
CA LEU A 198 -8.16 12.58 -0.93
C LEU A 198 -9.63 12.18 -0.77
N GLU A 199 -10.50 12.60 -1.71
CA GLU A 199 -11.90 12.16 -1.75
C GLU A 199 -12.03 10.63 -1.91
N PHE A 200 -11.26 10.02 -2.84
CA PHE A 200 -11.20 8.57 -2.98
C PHE A 200 -10.69 7.90 -1.71
N ALA A 201 -9.62 8.43 -1.11
CA ALA A 201 -9.07 7.88 0.11
C ALA A 201 -10.09 7.91 1.25
N ALA A 202 -10.85 9.00 1.41
CA ALA A 202 -11.91 9.11 2.39
C ALA A 202 -13.01 8.06 2.18
N LYS A 203 -13.52 7.94 0.95
CA LYS A 203 -14.52 6.92 0.61
C LYS A 203 -14.01 5.51 0.91
N LEU A 204 -12.83 5.16 0.40
CA LEU A 204 -12.25 3.83 0.52
C LEU A 204 -11.89 3.47 1.97
N SER A 205 -11.57 4.45 2.80
CA SER A 205 -11.19 4.23 4.20
C SER A 205 -12.37 4.25 5.18
N ALA A 206 -13.55 4.64 4.75
CA ALA A 206 -14.73 4.80 5.61
C ALA A 206 -15.08 3.60 6.51
N PRO A 207 -14.88 2.32 6.08
CA PRO A 207 -15.15 1.16 6.92
C PRO A 207 -14.15 0.94 8.07
N PHE A 208 -12.99 1.61 8.05
CA PHE A 208 -11.85 1.28 8.91
C PHE A 208 -11.57 2.36 9.95
N GLU A 209 -11.12 1.94 11.12
CA GLU A 209 -10.59 2.87 12.10
C GLU A 209 -9.26 3.48 11.62
N PHE A 210 -8.38 2.65 11.06
CA PHE A 210 -7.17 3.09 10.36
C PHE A 210 -6.93 2.27 9.10
N VAL A 211 -6.54 2.95 8.04
CA VAL A 211 -5.96 2.33 6.85
C VAL A 211 -5.12 3.34 6.06
N ARG A 212 -4.09 2.87 5.40
CA ARG A 212 -3.37 3.60 4.36
C ARG A 212 -3.88 3.13 3.00
N VAL A 213 -4.36 4.05 2.19
CA VAL A 213 -4.79 3.80 0.82
C VAL A 213 -3.70 4.30 -0.12
N ASP A 214 -3.21 3.43 -0.98
CA ASP A 214 -2.11 3.72 -1.89
C ASP A 214 -2.62 3.90 -3.33
N PHE A 215 -2.08 4.94 -4.00
CA PHE A 215 -2.46 5.28 -5.37
C PHE A 215 -1.24 5.44 -6.27
N TYR A 216 -1.45 5.24 -7.57
CA TYR A 216 -0.56 5.68 -8.64
C TYR A 216 -1.23 6.78 -9.46
N LEU A 217 -0.42 7.66 -10.08
CA LEU A 217 -0.90 8.67 -11.00
C LEU A 217 -0.30 8.44 -12.39
N SER A 218 -1.14 8.24 -13.40
CA SER A 218 -0.77 8.41 -14.80
C SER A 218 -1.02 9.87 -15.24
N PRO A 219 -0.68 10.26 -16.47
CA PRO A 219 -0.91 11.62 -16.93
C PRO A 219 -2.34 12.14 -16.74
N ASP A 220 -3.34 11.27 -16.84
CA ASP A 220 -4.76 11.61 -16.87
C ASP A 220 -5.63 10.85 -15.86
N LYS A 221 -5.06 9.92 -15.08
CA LYS A 221 -5.84 9.01 -14.24
C LYS A 221 -5.21 8.74 -12.88
N ILE A 222 -6.09 8.52 -11.89
CA ILE A 222 -5.74 8.02 -10.56
C ILE A 222 -6.03 6.52 -10.52
N TYR A 223 -5.03 5.71 -10.14
CA TYR A 223 -5.15 4.28 -10.01
C TYR A 223 -5.06 3.86 -8.55
N PHE A 224 -5.99 3.01 -8.11
CA PHE A 224 -5.86 2.31 -6.83
C PHE A 224 -4.71 1.31 -6.87
N SER A 225 -3.91 1.25 -5.82
CA SER A 225 -2.82 0.30 -5.67
C SER A 225 -3.13 -0.76 -4.63
N GLU A 226 -3.24 -0.39 -3.37
CA GLU A 226 -3.49 -1.32 -2.27
C GLU A 226 -4.04 -0.61 -1.01
N TYR A 227 -4.62 -1.41 -0.11
CA TYR A 227 -4.84 -1.03 1.28
C TYR A 227 -3.69 -1.57 2.14
N THR A 228 -3.26 -0.79 3.12
CA THR A 228 -2.23 -1.20 4.09
C THR A 228 -2.69 -0.85 5.51
N PHE A 229 -2.90 -1.87 6.33
CA PHE A 229 -3.33 -1.70 7.72
C PHE A 229 -2.17 -1.53 8.69
N THR A 230 -1.00 -2.06 8.36
CA THR A 230 0.19 -2.07 9.21
C THR A 230 1.39 -1.46 8.47
N PRO A 231 1.36 -0.13 8.18
CA PRO A 231 2.48 0.53 7.51
C PRO A 231 3.80 0.23 8.21
N SER A 232 4.82 -0.10 7.43
CA SER A 232 6.16 -0.46 7.93
C SER A 232 6.19 -1.63 8.92
N GLY A 233 5.13 -2.48 8.95
CA GLY A 233 5.02 -3.58 9.91
C GLY A 233 4.94 -3.10 11.36
N GLY A 234 4.37 -1.91 11.62
CA GLY A 234 4.27 -1.33 12.96
C GLY A 234 5.58 -0.82 13.55
N PHE A 235 6.63 -0.70 12.74
CA PHE A 235 7.85 -0.02 13.15
C PHE A 235 7.78 1.48 12.82
N ILE A 236 8.66 2.27 13.42
CA ILE A 236 8.76 3.72 13.17
C ILE A 236 8.73 3.99 11.66
N SER A 237 7.68 4.64 11.19
CA SER A 237 7.39 4.73 9.75
C SER A 237 7.83 6.04 9.11
N PHE A 238 8.06 7.10 9.88
CA PHE A 238 8.40 8.43 9.37
C PHE A 238 9.91 8.71 9.40
N SER A 239 10.71 7.68 9.08
CA SER A 239 12.16 7.83 8.97
C SER A 239 12.81 8.41 10.25
N GLY A 240 12.24 8.07 11.42
CA GLY A 240 12.71 8.54 12.71
C GLY A 240 12.22 9.94 13.11
N ASN A 241 11.26 10.52 12.38
CA ASN A 241 10.63 11.79 12.76
C ASN A 241 9.62 11.57 13.90
N VAL A 242 10.11 11.64 15.14
CA VAL A 242 9.29 11.43 16.37
C VAL A 242 8.20 12.50 16.51
N ASN A 243 8.44 13.72 16.03
CA ASN A 243 7.42 14.78 16.10
C ASN A 243 6.22 14.45 15.21
N LEU A 244 6.44 13.90 14.02
CA LEU A 244 5.37 13.47 13.15
C LEU A 244 4.65 12.22 13.70
N GLU A 245 5.40 11.30 14.32
CA GLU A 245 4.80 10.15 15.03
C GLU A 245 3.85 10.61 16.14
N LYS A 246 4.28 11.62 16.90
CA LYS A 246 3.43 12.20 17.96
C LYS A 246 2.23 12.94 17.36
N GLU A 247 2.43 13.84 16.40
CA GLU A 247 1.35 14.60 15.75
C GLU A 247 0.24 13.68 15.20
N LEU A 248 0.63 12.61 14.52
CA LEU A 248 -0.35 11.67 13.96
C LEU A 248 -0.93 10.74 15.05
N GLY A 249 -0.16 10.43 16.07
CA GLY A 249 -0.66 9.73 17.25
C GLY A 249 -1.77 10.51 17.96
N ASP A 250 -1.56 11.80 18.16
CA ASP A 250 -2.53 12.68 18.81
C ASP A 250 -3.87 12.82 18.02
N LYS A 251 -3.84 12.60 16.70
CA LYS A 251 -5.05 12.56 15.86
C LYS A 251 -5.86 11.27 16.00
N TRP A 252 -5.26 10.21 16.49
CA TRP A 252 -5.92 8.91 16.66
C TRP A 252 -6.43 8.76 18.10
N LEU A 253 -7.58 9.36 18.36
CA LEU A 253 -8.25 9.39 19.67
C LEU A 253 -9.04 8.10 19.94
#